data_bcccb6453279b1e849fb3bdd69b8722f
#
_entry.id   bcccb6453279b1e849fb3bdd69b8722f
#
_cell.length_a   1.000
_cell.length_b   1.000
_cell.length_c   1.000
_cell.angle_alpha   90.00
_cell.angle_beta   90.00
_cell.angle_gamma   90.00
#
_symmetry.space_group_name_H-M   'P 1'
#
loop_
_entity.id
_entity.type
_entity.pdbx_description
1 polymer ?
#
loop_
_entity_poly.entity_id
_entity_poly.type
_entity_poly.pdbx_seq_one_letter_code
_entity_poly.pdbx_strand_id
1 'polypeptide(L)'
;MVKYGTIFRRGHRGKSKRGEEETPPLDPAKARERVFQRAGKLLAAKPRSVAELRERLLEGRGATRDNVDEVIARLREYGYLDDAKFAQSYASLRVRERPIGRRRLARDLWLKKVDKQTAEVALDEVFAATPEEELIDRAIAKRIRLRGKPKSREEAKKLFDHLIRQGFAFELVSDKVRALAKSEVDEPGRD
;
A
#
# COMPACT_ATOMS: atom_id res chain seq x y z
N MET A 1 -63.64 12.33 -40.56
CA MET A 1 -63.13 10.97 -40.60
C MET A 1 -61.86 10.92 -39.75
N VAL A 2 -61.99 10.61 -38.46
CA VAL A 2 -60.90 10.64 -37.47
C VAL A 2 -60.58 9.18 -37.09
N LYS A 3 -59.33 8.73 -37.36
CA LYS A 3 -58.87 7.41 -36.97
C LYS A 3 -58.14 7.49 -35.63
N TYR A 4 -58.65 6.78 -34.65
CA TYR A 4 -58.06 6.60 -33.31
C TYR A 4 -56.91 5.61 -33.40
N GLY A 5 -55.70 6.08 -32.96
CA GLY A 5 -54.52 5.27 -32.79
C GLY A 5 -54.52 4.60 -31.43
N THR A 6 -54.40 3.29 -31.40
CA THR A 6 -54.37 2.43 -30.23
C THR A 6 -53.03 2.57 -29.46
N ILE A 7 -53.09 3.00 -28.21
CA ILE A 7 -51.90 3.09 -27.33
C ILE A 7 -51.63 1.71 -26.74
N PHE A 8 -50.51 1.09 -27.17
CA PHE A 8 -49.96 -0.12 -26.54
C PHE A 8 -49.33 0.22 -25.19
N ARG A 9 -50.00 -0.14 -24.10
CA ARG A 9 -49.44 -0.16 -22.75
C ARG A 9 -48.41 -1.27 -22.67
N ARG A 10 -47.09 -0.90 -22.65
CA ARG A 10 -46.00 -1.81 -22.26
C ARG A 10 -46.15 -2.17 -20.78
N GLY A 11 -46.51 -3.42 -20.53
CA GLY A 11 -46.57 -3.98 -19.19
C GLY A 11 -45.19 -3.92 -18.54
N HIS A 12 -45.11 -3.29 -17.38
CA HIS A 12 -43.99 -3.39 -16.47
C HIS A 12 -43.88 -4.82 -15.98
N ARG A 13 -42.93 -5.59 -16.53
CA ARG A 13 -42.51 -6.85 -15.90
C ARG A 13 -41.88 -6.51 -14.55
N GLY A 14 -42.66 -6.71 -13.49
CA GLY A 14 -42.12 -6.66 -12.13
C GLY A 14 -40.96 -7.62 -12.00
N LYS A 15 -39.77 -7.08 -11.67
CA LYS A 15 -38.68 -7.90 -11.16
C LYS A 15 -39.19 -8.55 -9.89
N SER A 16 -39.54 -9.85 -9.98
CA SER A 16 -39.77 -10.67 -8.81
C SER A 16 -38.52 -10.51 -7.90
N LYS A 17 -38.69 -9.95 -6.70
CA LYS A 17 -37.76 -10.13 -5.60
C LYS A 17 -37.62 -11.65 -5.42
N ARG A 18 -36.53 -12.23 -5.95
CA ARG A 18 -36.10 -13.55 -5.48
C ARG A 18 -35.98 -13.40 -3.97
N GLY A 19 -36.85 -14.13 -3.26
CA GLY A 19 -36.78 -14.19 -1.82
C GLY A 19 -35.33 -14.43 -1.41
N GLU A 20 -34.89 -13.76 -0.41
CA GLU A 20 -33.68 -14.10 0.32
C GLU A 20 -33.94 -15.50 0.89
N GLU A 21 -33.59 -16.52 0.09
CA GLU A 21 -33.49 -17.90 0.60
C GLU A 21 -32.44 -17.79 1.72
N GLU A 22 -32.87 -17.82 2.96
CA GLU A 22 -32.03 -18.04 4.10
C GLU A 22 -31.29 -19.35 3.86
N THR A 23 -30.10 -19.20 3.28
CA THR A 23 -29.23 -20.36 3.08
C THR A 23 -28.89 -20.89 4.46
N PRO A 24 -29.17 -22.19 4.72
CA PRO A 24 -28.99 -22.79 6.03
C PRO A 24 -27.58 -22.49 6.56
N PRO A 25 -27.44 -22.31 7.89
CA PRO A 25 -26.13 -22.04 8.49
C PRO A 25 -25.17 -23.15 8.10
N LEU A 26 -24.00 -22.76 7.63
CA LEU A 26 -22.95 -23.70 7.26
C LEU A 26 -22.50 -24.46 8.50
N ASP A 27 -22.36 -25.79 8.38
CA ASP A 27 -21.64 -26.60 9.34
C ASP A 27 -20.32 -25.91 9.74
N PRO A 28 -20.05 -25.72 11.04
CA PRO A 28 -18.86 -25.01 11.51
C PRO A 28 -17.53 -25.55 10.94
N ALA A 29 -17.44 -26.88 10.73
CA ALA A 29 -16.26 -27.49 10.13
C ALA A 29 -16.09 -27.08 8.65
N LYS A 30 -17.19 -27.08 7.90
CA LYS A 30 -17.20 -26.63 6.48
C LYS A 30 -16.95 -25.12 6.36
N ALA A 31 -17.45 -24.33 7.29
CA ALA A 31 -17.20 -22.89 7.33
C ALA A 31 -15.70 -22.60 7.54
N ARG A 32 -15.07 -23.26 8.49
CA ARG A 32 -13.64 -23.15 8.78
C ARG A 32 -12.77 -23.57 7.59
N GLU A 33 -13.07 -24.70 6.98
CA GLU A 33 -12.37 -25.16 5.78
C GLU A 33 -12.45 -24.16 4.63
N ARG A 34 -13.61 -23.54 4.40
CA ARG A 34 -13.76 -22.47 3.40
C ARG A 34 -12.91 -21.23 3.71
N VAL A 35 -12.86 -20.81 4.98
CA VAL A 35 -12.01 -19.70 5.42
C VAL A 35 -10.55 -20.04 5.18
N PHE A 36 -10.10 -21.26 5.51
CA PHE A 36 -8.73 -21.70 5.28
C PHE A 36 -8.37 -21.71 3.78
N GLN A 37 -9.20 -22.27 2.93
CA GLN A 37 -9.00 -22.28 1.48
C GLN A 37 -8.98 -20.86 0.90
N ARG A 38 -9.85 -19.98 1.39
CA ARG A 38 -9.84 -18.55 1.00
C ARG A 38 -8.54 -17.87 1.41
N ALA A 39 -8.05 -18.14 2.61
CA ALA A 39 -6.77 -17.62 3.09
C ALA A 39 -5.62 -18.04 2.18
N GLY A 40 -5.55 -19.32 1.83
CA GLY A 40 -4.55 -19.84 0.88
C GLY A 40 -4.58 -19.12 -0.47
N LYS A 41 -5.77 -18.91 -1.06
CA LYS A 41 -5.93 -18.16 -2.30
C LYS A 41 -5.49 -16.70 -2.18
N LEU A 42 -5.81 -16.04 -1.06
CA LEU A 42 -5.44 -14.64 -0.81
C LEU A 42 -3.93 -14.48 -0.64
N LEU A 43 -3.26 -15.40 0.07
CA LEU A 43 -1.81 -15.39 0.27
C LEU A 43 -1.04 -15.78 -1.00
N ALA A 44 -1.54 -16.72 -1.78
CA ALA A 44 -0.96 -17.08 -3.07
C ALA A 44 -0.99 -15.91 -4.07
N ALA A 45 -2.01 -15.06 -4.03
CA ALA A 45 -2.12 -13.90 -4.91
C ALA A 45 -1.13 -12.78 -4.56
N LYS A 46 -0.91 -12.50 -3.28
CA LYS A 46 0.09 -11.53 -2.79
C LYS A 46 0.35 -11.70 -1.29
N PRO A 47 1.56 -11.36 -0.81
CA PRO A 47 1.83 -11.27 0.61
C PRO A 47 0.90 -10.27 1.32
N ARG A 48 0.51 -10.58 2.56
CA ARG A 48 -0.38 -9.74 3.38
C ARG A 48 0.06 -9.77 4.83
N SER A 49 -0.20 -8.68 5.54
CA SER A 49 -0.13 -8.70 7.00
C SER A 49 -1.26 -9.53 7.60
N VAL A 50 -1.10 -9.94 8.85
CA VAL A 50 -2.13 -10.66 9.62
C VAL A 50 -3.44 -9.87 9.66
N ALA A 51 -3.37 -8.56 9.91
CA ALA A 51 -4.55 -7.72 10.01
C ALA A 51 -5.23 -7.50 8.65
N GLU A 52 -4.46 -7.31 7.55
CA GLU A 52 -5.02 -7.22 6.19
C GLU A 52 -5.71 -8.53 5.79
N LEU A 53 -5.12 -9.68 6.12
CA LEU A 53 -5.71 -10.98 5.83
C LEU A 53 -7.00 -11.19 6.63
N ARG A 54 -6.99 -10.90 7.96
CA ARG A 54 -8.16 -11.02 8.84
C ARG A 54 -9.36 -10.28 8.27
N GLU A 55 -9.21 -9.03 7.89
CA GLU A 55 -10.31 -8.26 7.31
C GLU A 55 -10.86 -8.90 6.03
N ARG A 56 -9.96 -9.31 5.13
CA ARG A 56 -10.37 -9.94 3.89
C ARG A 56 -11.08 -11.29 4.10
N LEU A 57 -10.72 -12.01 5.15
CA LEU A 57 -11.39 -13.26 5.49
C LEU A 57 -12.79 -13.01 6.04
N LEU A 58 -12.97 -12.00 6.91
CA LEU A 58 -14.26 -11.62 7.48
C LEU A 58 -15.30 -11.19 6.44
N GLU A 59 -14.89 -10.73 5.26
CA GLU A 59 -15.79 -10.46 4.12
C GLU A 59 -16.36 -11.75 3.50
N GLY A 60 -15.84 -12.92 3.86
CA GLY A 60 -16.23 -14.20 3.28
C GLY A 60 -17.54 -14.75 3.82
N ARG A 61 -18.31 -15.45 2.98
CA ARG A 61 -19.55 -16.12 3.41
C ARG A 61 -19.26 -17.18 4.48
N GLY A 62 -19.96 -17.12 5.59
CA GLY A 62 -19.80 -18.03 6.73
C GLY A 62 -18.55 -17.76 7.58
N ALA A 63 -17.84 -16.67 7.32
CA ALA A 63 -16.74 -16.24 8.17
C ALA A 63 -17.28 -15.62 9.47
N THR A 64 -16.82 -16.13 10.59
CA THR A 64 -17.00 -15.55 11.92
C THR A 64 -15.65 -15.14 12.48
N ARG A 65 -15.63 -14.30 13.50
CA ARG A 65 -14.36 -13.93 14.16
C ARG A 65 -13.61 -15.17 14.63
N ASP A 66 -14.30 -16.09 15.26
CA ASP A 66 -13.70 -17.29 15.85
C ASP A 66 -13.03 -18.19 14.81
N ASN A 67 -13.73 -18.52 13.71
CA ASN A 67 -13.16 -19.38 12.69
C ASN A 67 -12.04 -18.68 11.88
N VAL A 68 -12.10 -17.35 11.75
CA VAL A 68 -11.01 -16.56 11.14
C VAL A 68 -9.78 -16.51 12.04
N ASP A 69 -9.96 -16.30 13.36
CA ASP A 69 -8.86 -16.28 14.33
C ASP A 69 -8.18 -17.64 14.46
N GLU A 70 -8.94 -18.71 14.45
CA GLU A 70 -8.45 -20.09 14.41
C GLU A 70 -7.58 -20.37 13.17
N VAL A 71 -8.07 -19.95 12.00
CA VAL A 71 -7.32 -20.09 10.73
C VAL A 71 -6.05 -19.24 10.74
N ILE A 72 -6.11 -18.01 11.23
CA ILE A 72 -4.93 -17.14 11.34
C ILE A 72 -3.90 -17.73 12.30
N ALA A 73 -4.31 -18.22 13.46
CA ALA A 73 -3.42 -18.88 14.41
C ALA A 73 -2.69 -20.06 13.76
N ARG A 74 -3.41 -20.92 13.06
CA ARG A 74 -2.84 -22.07 12.34
C ARG A 74 -1.87 -21.65 11.22
N LEU A 75 -2.19 -20.60 10.45
CA LEU A 75 -1.30 -20.09 9.42
C LEU A 75 -0.02 -19.48 10.00
N ARG A 76 -0.09 -18.86 11.19
CA ARG A 76 1.10 -18.38 11.92
C ARG A 76 1.95 -19.54 12.42
N GLU A 77 1.33 -20.56 13.00
CA GLU A 77 2.02 -21.78 13.46
C GLU A 77 2.77 -22.46 12.30
N TYR A 78 2.18 -22.53 11.14
CA TYR A 78 2.82 -23.08 9.93
C TYR A 78 3.84 -22.13 9.27
N GLY A 79 4.04 -20.93 9.80
CA GLY A 79 4.95 -19.93 9.25
C GLY A 79 4.50 -19.26 7.95
N TYR A 80 3.24 -19.44 7.53
CA TYR A 80 2.67 -18.77 6.36
C TYR A 80 2.28 -17.31 6.62
N LEU A 81 2.18 -16.92 7.89
CA LEU A 81 1.90 -15.55 8.33
C LEU A 81 2.92 -15.11 9.36
N ASP A 82 3.65 -14.03 9.04
CA ASP A 82 4.67 -13.45 9.91
C ASP A 82 4.77 -11.95 9.54
N ASP A 83 4.27 -11.09 10.41
CA ASP A 83 4.25 -9.65 10.16
C ASP A 83 5.66 -9.03 10.17
N ALA A 84 6.63 -9.61 10.89
CA ALA A 84 8.01 -9.15 10.88
C ALA A 84 8.65 -9.43 9.52
N LYS A 85 8.57 -10.67 9.03
CA LYS A 85 9.05 -11.03 7.69
C LYS A 85 8.33 -10.27 6.58
N PHE A 86 7.02 -10.07 6.72
CA PHE A 86 6.24 -9.28 5.77
C PHE A 86 6.74 -7.84 5.73
N ALA A 87 6.89 -7.17 6.88
CA ALA A 87 7.33 -5.78 6.97
C ALA A 87 8.73 -5.58 6.39
N GLN A 88 9.68 -6.45 6.75
CA GLN A 88 11.06 -6.42 6.25
C GLN A 88 11.12 -6.62 4.73
N SER A 89 10.44 -7.65 4.22
CA SER A 89 10.41 -7.95 2.78
C SER A 89 9.75 -6.82 1.99
N TYR A 90 8.64 -6.29 2.49
CA TYR A 90 7.93 -5.16 1.88
C TYR A 90 8.81 -3.92 1.84
N ALA A 91 9.42 -3.53 2.97
CA ALA A 91 10.26 -2.35 3.07
C ALA A 91 11.49 -2.45 2.16
N SER A 92 12.20 -3.59 2.18
CA SER A 92 13.37 -3.84 1.33
C SER A 92 13.03 -3.78 -0.17
N LEU A 93 11.90 -4.36 -0.58
CA LEU A 93 11.44 -4.29 -1.97
C LEU A 93 11.16 -2.85 -2.38
N ARG A 94 10.47 -2.08 -1.54
CA ARG A 94 10.10 -0.68 -1.83
C ARG A 94 11.32 0.22 -1.99
N VAL A 95 12.34 0.06 -1.14
CA VAL A 95 13.59 0.82 -1.21
C VAL A 95 14.39 0.47 -2.48
N ARG A 96 14.38 -0.82 -2.89
CA ARG A 96 15.02 -1.26 -4.15
C ARG A 96 14.34 -0.72 -5.39
N GLU A 97 13.00 -0.74 -5.44
CA GLU A 97 12.23 -0.30 -6.60
C GLU A 97 12.34 1.20 -6.84
N ARG A 98 12.37 1.98 -5.76
CA ARG A 98 12.43 3.44 -5.87
C ARG A 98 13.00 4.07 -4.62
N PRO A 99 13.73 5.19 -4.75
CA PRO A 99 14.17 5.94 -3.59
C PRO A 99 12.97 6.51 -2.84
N ILE A 100 12.85 6.15 -1.56
CA ILE A 100 11.75 6.50 -0.67
C ILE A 100 12.32 6.76 0.71
N GLY A 101 11.85 7.82 1.38
CA GLY A 101 12.25 8.17 2.74
C GLY A 101 11.50 7.36 3.80
N ARG A 102 12.08 7.32 5.00
CA ARG A 102 11.60 6.55 6.15
C ARG A 102 10.14 6.86 6.50
N ARG A 103 9.76 8.15 6.53
CA ARG A 103 8.41 8.59 6.91
C ARG A 103 7.33 8.01 5.98
N ARG A 104 7.60 7.97 4.69
CA ARG A 104 6.64 7.40 3.74
C ARG A 104 6.57 5.89 3.85
N LEU A 105 7.70 5.23 4.04
CA LEU A 105 7.74 3.78 4.19
C LEU A 105 7.02 3.33 5.46
N ALA A 106 7.19 4.08 6.58
CA ALA A 106 6.43 3.88 7.81
C ALA A 106 4.92 4.00 7.58
N ARG A 107 4.50 5.03 6.83
CA ARG A 107 3.09 5.20 6.44
C ARG A 107 2.59 4.05 5.56
N ASP A 108 3.40 3.58 4.61
CA ASP A 108 3.02 2.46 3.74
C ASP A 108 2.82 1.18 4.56
N LEU A 109 3.67 0.90 5.58
CA LEU A 109 3.51 -0.23 6.50
C LEU A 109 2.29 -0.06 7.41
N TRP A 110 2.00 1.14 7.89
CA TRP A 110 0.78 1.44 8.63
C TRP A 110 -0.49 1.17 7.79
N LEU A 111 -0.49 1.58 6.52
CA LEU A 111 -1.59 1.27 5.58
C LEU A 111 -1.73 -0.24 5.33
N LYS A 112 -0.66 -1.00 5.51
CA LYS A 112 -0.66 -2.47 5.51
C LYS A 112 -1.07 -3.08 6.83
N LYS A 113 -1.39 -2.23 7.83
CA LYS A 113 -1.85 -2.64 9.16
C LYS A 113 -0.83 -3.48 9.94
N VAL A 114 0.44 -3.27 9.64
CA VAL A 114 1.53 -3.76 10.48
C VAL A 114 1.55 -2.93 11.76
N ASP A 115 1.73 -3.57 12.92
CA ASP A 115 1.86 -2.84 14.17
C ASP A 115 3.10 -1.96 14.19
N LYS A 116 3.05 -0.89 15.00
CA LYS A 116 4.11 0.14 15.04
C LYS A 116 5.48 -0.44 15.40
N GLN A 117 5.54 -1.31 16.40
CA GLN A 117 6.81 -1.87 16.88
C GLN A 117 7.46 -2.74 15.81
N THR A 118 6.70 -3.65 15.19
CA THR A 118 7.16 -4.49 14.08
C THR A 118 7.60 -3.64 12.87
N ALA A 119 6.85 -2.57 12.56
CA ALA A 119 7.21 -1.66 11.48
C ALA A 119 8.52 -0.91 11.76
N GLU A 120 8.73 -0.39 12.99
CA GLU A 120 9.97 0.33 13.35
C GLU A 120 11.19 -0.59 13.27
N VAL A 121 11.12 -1.83 13.78
CA VAL A 121 12.22 -2.79 13.66
C VAL A 121 12.59 -3.06 12.20
N ALA A 122 11.59 -3.30 11.35
CA ALA A 122 11.83 -3.53 9.92
C ALA A 122 12.44 -2.29 9.23
N LEU A 123 12.01 -1.09 9.61
CA LEU A 123 12.57 0.17 9.09
C LEU A 123 14.02 0.35 9.53
N ASP A 124 14.33 0.10 10.82
CA ASP A 124 15.69 0.21 11.34
C ASP A 124 16.66 -0.70 10.58
N GLU A 125 16.29 -1.95 10.35
CA GLU A 125 17.08 -2.92 9.58
C GLU A 125 17.30 -2.47 8.12
N VAL A 126 16.25 -1.99 7.46
CA VAL A 126 16.32 -1.58 6.06
C VAL A 126 17.15 -0.32 5.89
N PHE A 127 17.01 0.68 6.78
CA PHE A 127 17.78 1.91 6.71
C PHE A 127 19.20 1.79 7.29
N ALA A 128 19.49 0.76 8.09
CA ALA A 128 20.85 0.38 8.42
C ALA A 128 21.59 -0.23 7.19
N ALA A 129 20.88 -1.02 6.38
CA ALA A 129 21.45 -1.62 5.16
C ALA A 129 21.51 -0.62 3.98
N THR A 130 20.60 0.36 3.92
CA THR A 130 20.54 1.38 2.85
C THR A 130 20.22 2.72 3.48
N PRO A 131 21.23 3.52 3.81
CA PRO A 131 21.06 4.82 4.48
C PRO A 131 20.14 5.78 3.72
N GLU A 132 19.37 6.58 4.46
CA GLU A 132 18.43 7.54 3.88
C GLU A 132 19.14 8.60 3.03
N GLU A 133 20.40 8.92 3.38
CA GLU A 133 21.28 9.82 2.63
C GLU A 133 21.56 9.31 1.22
N GLU A 134 21.81 8.02 1.06
CA GLU A 134 22.02 7.41 -0.27
C GLU A 134 20.73 7.44 -1.09
N LEU A 135 19.61 7.16 -0.45
CA LEU A 135 18.31 7.16 -1.12
C LEU A 135 17.88 8.55 -1.58
N ILE A 136 18.11 9.59 -0.78
CA ILE A 136 17.79 10.95 -1.20
C ILE A 136 18.69 11.39 -2.36
N ASP A 137 19.98 11.03 -2.36
CA ASP A 137 20.89 11.33 -3.47
C ASP A 137 20.44 10.65 -4.77
N ARG A 138 20.00 9.40 -4.70
CA ARG A 138 19.38 8.68 -5.83
C ARG A 138 18.08 9.35 -6.30
N ALA A 139 17.25 9.86 -5.38
CA ALA A 139 16.02 10.59 -5.70
C ALA A 139 16.32 11.90 -6.44
N ILE A 140 17.29 12.66 -5.94
CA ILE A 140 17.77 13.92 -6.53
C ILE A 140 18.34 13.66 -7.92
N ALA A 141 19.26 12.72 -8.06
CA ALA A 141 19.87 12.37 -9.34
C ALA A 141 18.83 11.98 -10.38
N LYS A 142 17.85 11.16 -10.00
CA LYS A 142 16.72 10.80 -10.87
C LYS A 142 15.90 12.03 -11.27
N ARG A 143 15.65 12.94 -10.35
CA ARG A 143 14.88 14.16 -10.63
C ARG A 143 15.63 15.10 -11.54
N ILE A 144 16.93 15.31 -11.30
CA ILE A 144 17.78 16.15 -12.14
C ILE A 144 17.87 15.59 -13.57
N ARG A 145 18.03 14.28 -13.72
CA ARG A 145 18.04 13.63 -15.04
C ARG A 145 16.76 13.87 -15.83
N LEU A 146 15.61 13.92 -15.16
CA LEU A 146 14.30 14.07 -15.80
C LEU A 146 13.90 15.53 -16.04
N ARG A 147 14.41 16.47 -15.25
CA ARG A 147 13.93 17.88 -15.25
C ARG A 147 15.02 18.93 -15.28
N GLY A 148 16.28 18.51 -15.28
CA GLY A 148 17.43 19.42 -15.10
C GLY A 148 17.68 19.79 -13.64
N LYS A 149 18.83 20.43 -13.39
CA LYS A 149 19.13 21.07 -12.10
C LYS A 149 18.17 22.26 -11.88
N PRO A 150 17.76 22.54 -10.63
CA PRO A 150 16.92 23.69 -10.33
C PRO A 150 17.69 25.00 -10.55
N LYS A 151 17.24 25.85 -11.47
CA LYS A 151 17.87 27.14 -11.82
C LYS A 151 17.26 28.33 -11.09
N SER A 152 16.20 28.14 -10.33
CA SER A 152 15.52 29.20 -9.59
C SER A 152 15.11 28.73 -8.20
N ARG A 153 14.84 29.71 -7.31
CA ARG A 153 14.30 29.44 -5.97
C ARG A 153 12.99 28.66 -6.04
N GLU A 154 12.15 28.92 -7.05
CA GLU A 154 10.88 28.19 -7.23
C GLU A 154 11.12 26.74 -7.64
N GLU A 155 12.10 26.47 -8.51
CA GLU A 155 12.46 25.12 -8.91
C GLU A 155 13.09 24.34 -7.76
N ALA A 156 13.95 24.99 -6.96
CA ALA A 156 14.50 24.42 -5.74
C ALA A 156 13.38 24.08 -4.73
N LYS A 157 12.37 24.95 -4.56
CA LYS A 157 11.20 24.66 -3.75
C LYS A 157 10.40 23.47 -4.30
N LYS A 158 10.20 23.36 -5.61
CA LYS A 158 9.50 22.19 -6.22
C LYS A 158 10.27 20.89 -5.98
N LEU A 159 11.60 20.93 -6.02
CA LEU A 159 12.44 19.78 -5.66
C LEU A 159 12.28 19.43 -4.18
N PHE A 160 12.39 20.41 -3.29
CA PHE A 160 12.18 20.26 -1.86
C PHE A 160 10.84 19.59 -1.55
N ASP A 161 9.73 20.15 -2.04
CA ASP A 161 8.38 19.62 -1.84
C ASP A 161 8.22 18.19 -2.39
N HIS A 162 8.92 17.88 -3.48
CA HIS A 162 8.94 16.54 -4.04
C HIS A 162 9.60 15.53 -3.09
N LEU A 163 10.76 15.87 -2.53
CA LEU A 163 11.51 15.01 -1.60
C LEU A 163 10.75 14.83 -0.27
N ILE A 164 10.13 15.89 0.25
CA ILE A 164 9.25 15.78 1.43
C ILE A 164 8.08 14.82 1.16
N ARG A 165 7.45 14.90 -0.01
CA ARG A 165 6.38 13.95 -0.38
C ARG A 165 6.88 12.53 -0.58
N GLN A 166 8.17 12.33 -0.88
CA GLN A 166 8.79 10.99 -0.88
C GLN A 166 9.08 10.48 0.53
N GLY A 167 8.91 11.31 1.56
CA GLY A 167 9.01 10.93 2.97
C GLY A 167 10.38 11.06 3.58
N PHE A 168 11.29 11.77 2.92
CA PHE A 168 12.61 12.10 3.48
C PHE A 168 12.48 13.08 4.64
N ALA A 169 13.44 13.02 5.58
CA ALA A 169 13.48 13.93 6.73
C ALA A 169 13.69 15.38 6.29
N PHE A 170 13.02 16.33 6.97
CA PHE A 170 13.06 17.75 6.61
C PHE A 170 14.48 18.31 6.61
N GLU A 171 15.24 18.01 7.64
CA GLU A 171 16.62 18.46 7.82
C GLU A 171 17.49 17.97 6.67
N LEU A 172 17.41 16.68 6.35
CA LEU A 172 18.17 16.07 5.27
C LEU A 172 17.79 16.68 3.91
N VAL A 173 16.50 16.90 3.64
CA VAL A 173 16.05 17.56 2.41
C VAL A 173 16.57 19.00 2.32
N SER A 174 16.50 19.74 3.44
CA SER A 174 16.95 21.12 3.50
C SER A 174 18.44 21.24 3.18
N ASP A 175 19.26 20.38 3.80
CA ASP A 175 20.72 20.39 3.59
C ASP A 175 21.10 20.02 2.15
N LYS A 176 20.48 18.98 1.60
CA LYS A 176 20.74 18.54 0.21
C LYS A 176 20.32 19.58 -0.81
N VAL A 177 19.14 20.20 -0.66
CA VAL A 177 18.66 21.24 -1.58
C VAL A 177 19.50 22.52 -1.47
N ARG A 178 19.94 22.90 -0.25
CA ARG A 178 20.84 24.04 -0.03
C ARG A 178 22.22 23.80 -0.65
N ALA A 179 22.77 22.59 -0.52
CA ALA A 179 24.04 22.22 -1.12
C ALA A 179 24.00 22.34 -2.64
N LEU A 180 22.89 21.89 -3.27
CA LEU A 180 22.69 22.02 -4.74
C LEU A 180 22.64 23.49 -5.17
N ALA A 181 21.99 24.37 -4.40
CA ALA A 181 21.92 25.80 -4.72
C ALA A 181 23.29 26.51 -4.60
N LYS A 182 24.14 26.07 -3.68
CA LYS A 182 25.52 26.63 -3.52
C LYS A 182 26.45 26.21 -4.65
N SER A 183 26.35 24.95 -5.13
CA SER A 183 27.20 24.44 -6.20
C SER A 183 27.00 25.15 -7.57
N GLU A 184 25.91 25.90 -7.74
CA GLU A 184 25.68 26.73 -8.95
C GLU A 184 26.34 28.12 -8.86
N VAL A 185 26.63 28.62 -7.64
CA VAL A 185 27.28 29.92 -7.46
C VAL A 185 28.79 29.80 -7.68
N ASP A 186 29.35 28.60 -7.48
CA ASP A 186 30.82 28.35 -7.55
C ASP A 186 31.28 27.83 -8.95
N GLU A 187 30.39 27.63 -9.95
CA GLU A 187 30.83 27.42 -11.33
C GLU A 187 30.97 28.78 -12.02
N PRO A 188 32.17 29.40 -12.11
CA PRO A 188 32.38 30.58 -12.93
C PRO A 188 32.16 30.18 -14.40
N GLY A 189 31.34 30.99 -15.09
CA GLY A 189 30.96 30.79 -16.47
C GLY A 189 32.16 30.36 -17.35
N ARG A 190 31.99 29.21 -17.99
CA ARG A 190 32.80 28.85 -19.16
C ARG A 190 32.20 29.63 -20.31
N ASP A 191 32.80 30.77 -20.59
CA ASP A 191 32.77 31.43 -21.91
C ASP A 191 33.41 30.53 -22.95
#